data_6b1c98dc9de3a15091d4327bae00f2e3
#
_entry.id   6b1c98dc9de3a15091d4327bae00f2e3
#
_cell.length_a   1.000
_cell.length_b   1.000
_cell.length_c   1.000
_cell.angle_alpha   90.00
_cell.angle_beta   90.00
_cell.angle_gamma   90.00
#
_symmetry.space_group_name_H-M   'P 1'
#
loop_
_entity.id
_entity.type
_entity.pdbx_description
1 polymer ?
#
loop_
_entity_poly.entity_id
_entity_poly.type
_entity_poly.pdbx_seq_one_letter_code
_entity_poly.pdbx_strand_id
1 'polypeptide(L)'
;MPEISAAATAPSARFALPSDRQYLPGRHVWAQIEDGIATVGVTAPLGEVLWYTPEVEYWAVERVDVGETLATVQGRSGRTVAVGSPVAGTLVELNPLLKRAPHALLAQPYGRGWVARISARCWERDEAGMVSARAYRKILDGDLALGREFCFGGALLAPRPAAA
;
A
#
# COMPACT_ATOMS: atom_id res chain seq x y z
N MET A 1 12.19 30.19 -20.04
CA MET A 1 12.23 29.51 -19.65
C MET A 1 11.44 28.84 -19.07
N PRO A 2 11.34 28.34 -18.88
CA PRO A 2 10.53 27.49 -18.61
C PRO A 2 10.10 27.27 -17.42
N GLU A 3 9.53 27.86 -16.90
CA GLU A 3 8.90 27.70 -15.86
C GLU A 3 8.30 26.49 -15.78
N ILE A 4 8.36 25.83 -16.59
CA ILE A 4 7.91 24.67 -16.59
C ILE A 4 8.01 23.98 -15.36
N SER A 5 9.04 24.13 -14.75
CA SER A 5 9.31 23.37 -13.60
C SER A 5 8.27 23.55 -12.57
N ALA A 6 7.82 24.70 -12.36
CA ALA A 6 6.87 24.92 -11.31
C ALA A 6 5.58 24.16 -11.59
N ALA A 7 5.16 24.17 -12.82
CA ALA A 7 3.94 23.49 -13.18
C ALA A 7 4.14 21.99 -13.12
N ALA A 8 5.36 21.55 -13.36
CA ALA A 8 5.62 20.12 -13.41
C ALA A 8 5.83 19.52 -12.03
N THR A 9 5.97 20.36 -10.99
CA THR A 9 6.26 19.82 -9.69
C THR A 9 5.02 19.71 -8.85
N ALA A 10 4.10 18.87 -9.26
CA ALA A 10 2.98 18.51 -8.40
C ALA A 10 3.53 17.87 -7.12
N PRO A 11 2.89 18.09 -5.97
CA PRO A 11 3.39 17.58 -4.69
C PRO A 11 3.68 16.08 -4.65
N SER A 12 2.92 15.27 -5.38
CA SER A 12 3.13 13.82 -5.38
C SER A 12 4.15 13.37 -6.41
N ALA A 13 4.78 14.29 -7.15
CA ALA A 13 5.68 13.92 -8.24
C ALA A 13 6.88 13.08 -7.77
N ARG A 14 7.24 13.19 -6.50
CA ARG A 14 8.35 12.41 -5.95
C ARG A 14 8.02 10.93 -5.77
N PHE A 15 6.75 10.56 -5.83
CA PHE A 15 6.36 9.16 -5.68
C PHE A 15 6.20 8.48 -7.02
N ALA A 16 6.82 7.31 -7.18
CA ALA A 16 6.60 6.48 -8.34
C ALA A 16 5.23 5.81 -8.20
N LEU A 17 4.43 5.84 -9.26
CA LEU A 17 3.12 5.21 -9.28
C LEU A 17 2.97 4.47 -10.62
N PRO A 18 3.39 3.20 -10.66
CA PRO A 18 3.28 2.41 -11.89
C PRO A 18 1.86 2.39 -12.44
N SER A 19 1.71 2.49 -13.75
CA SER A 19 0.40 2.57 -14.40
C SER A 19 -0.22 1.21 -14.71
N ASP A 20 0.51 0.13 -14.46
CA ASP A 20 0.08 -1.23 -14.79
C ASP A 20 -0.70 -1.92 -13.66
N ARG A 21 -1.15 -1.17 -12.68
CA ARG A 21 -1.88 -1.72 -11.55
C ARG A 21 -2.94 -0.75 -11.06
N GLN A 22 -3.82 -1.25 -10.19
CA GLN A 22 -4.89 -0.46 -9.62
C GLN A 22 -4.55 -0.07 -8.18
N TYR A 23 -5.17 1.00 -7.69
CA TYR A 23 -4.88 1.55 -6.38
C TYR A 23 -6.13 1.74 -5.55
N LEU A 24 -6.05 1.44 -4.26
CA LEU A 24 -7.13 1.70 -3.31
C LEU A 24 -6.70 2.87 -2.43
N PRO A 25 -7.16 4.10 -2.74
CA PRO A 25 -6.62 5.30 -2.08
C PRO A 25 -6.83 5.34 -0.57
N GLY A 26 -7.97 4.90 -0.10
CA GLY A 26 -8.27 4.94 1.33
C GLY A 26 -7.37 4.05 2.18
N ARG A 27 -6.70 3.08 1.55
CA ARG A 27 -5.82 2.16 2.24
C ARG A 27 -4.37 2.28 1.78
N HIS A 28 -4.12 3.02 0.70
CA HIS A 28 -2.81 3.19 0.10
C HIS A 28 -2.14 1.84 -0.23
N VAL A 29 -2.92 0.97 -0.84
CA VAL A 29 -2.43 -0.32 -1.34
C VAL A 29 -2.69 -0.40 -2.83
N TRP A 30 -1.94 -1.26 -3.50
CA TRP A 30 -2.12 -1.51 -4.92
C TRP A 30 -2.40 -2.99 -5.16
N ALA A 31 -3.00 -3.28 -6.30
CA ALA A 31 -3.21 -4.66 -6.74
C ALA A 31 -2.94 -4.77 -8.23
N GLN A 32 -2.30 -5.86 -8.61
CA GLN A 32 -2.03 -6.19 -10.01
C GLN A 32 -2.51 -7.60 -10.27
N ILE A 33 -3.43 -7.74 -11.23
CA ILE A 33 -4.03 -9.05 -11.52
C ILE A 33 -3.32 -9.71 -12.69
N GLU A 34 -3.04 -10.98 -12.55
CA GLU A 34 -2.45 -11.78 -13.63
C GLU A 34 -2.92 -13.21 -13.43
N ASP A 35 -3.57 -13.75 -14.43
CA ASP A 35 -4.09 -15.14 -14.39
C ASP A 35 -4.93 -15.42 -13.12
N GLY A 36 -5.77 -14.49 -12.77
CA GLY A 36 -6.66 -14.64 -11.62
C GLY A 36 -6.01 -14.44 -10.27
N ILE A 37 -4.69 -14.21 -10.24
CA ILE A 37 -3.97 -13.97 -9.00
C ILE A 37 -3.67 -12.49 -8.87
N ALA A 38 -4.11 -11.89 -7.78
CA ALA A 38 -3.83 -10.50 -7.47
C ALA A 38 -2.60 -10.42 -6.57
N THR A 39 -1.57 -9.73 -7.04
CA THR A 39 -0.43 -9.40 -6.20
C THR A 39 -0.72 -8.06 -5.57
N VAL A 40 -0.55 -7.97 -4.26
CA VAL A 40 -0.94 -6.80 -3.47
C VAL A 40 0.27 -6.26 -2.73
N GLY A 41 0.35 -4.95 -2.64
CA GLY A 41 1.41 -4.30 -1.88
C GLY A 41 1.01 -2.91 -1.43
N VAL A 42 1.94 -2.22 -0.79
CA VAL A 42 1.71 -0.86 -0.30
C VAL A 42 2.26 0.15 -1.29
N THR A 43 1.72 1.36 -1.26
CA THR A 43 2.17 2.41 -2.15
C THR A 43 3.34 3.18 -1.54
N ALA A 44 4.07 3.91 -2.38
CA ALA A 44 5.26 4.64 -1.95
C ALA A 44 5.04 5.63 -0.80
N PRO A 45 3.88 6.31 -0.68
CA PRO A 45 3.66 7.20 0.46
C PRO A 45 3.82 6.58 1.84
N LEU A 46 3.72 5.25 1.94
CA LEU A 46 3.89 4.59 3.24
C LEU A 46 5.24 4.90 3.88
N GLY A 47 6.28 5.09 3.08
CA GLY A 47 7.60 5.42 3.59
C GLY A 47 7.64 6.73 4.35
N GLU A 48 6.76 7.67 4.01
CA GLU A 48 6.69 8.96 4.71
C GLU A 48 6.17 8.79 6.13
N VAL A 49 5.37 7.74 6.35
CA VAL A 49 4.75 7.49 7.66
C VAL A 49 5.66 6.65 8.55
N LEU A 50 6.33 5.68 7.97
CA LEU A 50 7.02 4.66 8.76
C LEU A 50 8.48 4.93 9.06
N TRP A 51 9.16 5.71 8.23
CA TRP A 51 10.58 6.01 8.41
C TRP A 51 11.46 4.76 8.58
N TYR A 52 12.49 4.64 7.79
CA TYR A 52 13.51 3.59 7.91
C TYR A 52 12.99 2.15 7.94
N THR A 53 13.52 1.36 8.86
CA THR A 53 13.36 -0.08 8.83
C THR A 53 12.02 -0.50 9.44
N PRO A 54 11.09 -0.98 8.64
CA PRO A 54 9.82 -1.44 9.18
C PRO A 54 9.93 -2.84 9.76
N GLU A 55 9.00 -3.19 10.63
CA GLU A 55 8.80 -4.56 11.06
C GLU A 55 7.48 -5.00 10.48
N VAL A 56 7.46 -6.15 9.85
CA VAL A 56 6.26 -6.70 9.21
C VAL A 56 5.78 -7.91 9.97
N GLU A 57 4.52 -7.87 10.39
CA GLU A 57 3.90 -9.01 11.04
C GLU A 57 2.73 -9.46 10.19
N TYR A 58 2.75 -10.71 9.74
CA TYR A 58 1.69 -11.25 8.91
C TYR A 58 0.54 -11.79 9.75
N TRP A 59 -0.65 -11.66 9.22
CA TRP A 59 -1.85 -12.21 9.81
C TRP A 59 -2.21 -13.46 9.00
N ALA A 60 -2.17 -14.61 9.64
CA ALA A 60 -2.44 -15.86 8.95
C ALA A 60 -3.93 -16.01 8.70
N VAL A 61 -4.34 -15.88 7.46
CA VAL A 61 -5.74 -16.08 7.05
C VAL A 61 -5.74 -16.89 5.77
N GLU A 62 -6.72 -17.76 5.64
CA GLU A 62 -6.86 -18.57 4.44
C GLU A 62 -7.77 -17.85 3.44
N ARG A 63 -8.86 -17.29 3.95
CA ARG A 63 -9.78 -16.50 3.14
C ARG A 63 -9.68 -15.05 3.52
N VAL A 64 -9.76 -14.19 2.53
CA VAL A 64 -9.57 -12.77 2.70
C VAL A 64 -10.78 -12.05 2.12
N ASP A 65 -11.32 -11.09 2.87
CA ASP A 65 -12.34 -10.19 2.36
C ASP A 65 -11.69 -8.82 2.11
N VAL A 66 -12.36 -8.00 1.30
CA VAL A 66 -11.88 -6.65 1.05
C VAL A 66 -11.77 -5.89 2.37
N GLY A 67 -10.64 -5.27 2.61
CA GLY A 67 -10.39 -4.51 3.84
C GLY A 67 -9.80 -5.33 4.97
N GLU A 68 -9.78 -6.65 4.85
CA GLU A 68 -9.24 -7.48 5.90
C GLU A 68 -7.73 -7.33 6.00
N THR A 69 -7.20 -7.31 7.21
CA THR A 69 -5.77 -7.08 7.43
C THR A 69 -4.93 -8.27 7.00
N LEU A 70 -4.00 -8.03 6.09
CA LEU A 70 -3.04 -9.04 5.64
C LEU A 70 -1.78 -9.02 6.48
N ALA A 71 -1.37 -7.83 6.88
CA ALA A 71 -0.15 -7.62 7.64
C ALA A 71 -0.25 -6.32 8.41
N THR A 72 0.52 -6.22 9.48
CA THR A 72 0.73 -4.94 10.14
C THR A 72 2.20 -4.58 9.95
N VAL A 73 2.46 -3.31 9.71
CA VAL A 73 3.80 -2.80 9.51
C VAL A 73 4.07 -1.73 10.55
N GLN A 74 5.08 -1.93 11.36
CA GLN A 74 5.44 -0.98 12.38
C GLN A 74 6.76 -0.32 12.01
N GLY A 75 6.77 1.01 11.99
CA GLY A 75 7.97 1.77 11.71
C GLY A 75 8.71 2.13 12.99
N ARG A 76 9.90 2.70 12.82
CA ARG A 76 10.74 3.09 13.93
C ARG A 76 10.11 4.18 14.78
N SER A 77 9.19 4.95 14.22
CA SER A 77 8.48 5.98 14.94
C SER A 77 7.46 5.43 15.94
N GLY A 78 7.26 4.11 15.95
CA GLY A 78 6.24 3.47 16.77
C GLY A 78 4.87 3.43 16.10
N ARG A 79 4.73 4.02 14.92
CA ARG A 79 3.47 3.98 14.18
C ARG A 79 3.27 2.60 13.57
N THR A 80 2.06 2.11 13.64
CA THR A 80 1.69 0.82 13.06
C THR A 80 0.60 1.03 12.03
N VAL A 81 0.80 0.46 10.84
CA VAL A 81 -0.15 0.55 9.75
C VAL A 81 -0.64 -0.84 9.41
N ALA A 82 -1.95 -1.00 9.29
CA ALA A 82 -2.53 -2.27 8.84
C ALA A 82 -2.63 -2.25 7.31
N VAL A 83 -2.13 -3.29 6.68
CA VAL A 83 -2.23 -3.46 5.24
C VAL A 83 -3.50 -4.23 4.96
N GLY A 84 -4.52 -3.53 4.49
CA GLY A 84 -5.81 -4.15 4.18
C GLY A 84 -5.86 -4.66 2.77
N SER A 85 -6.50 -5.80 2.56
CA SER A 85 -6.62 -6.38 1.23
C SER A 85 -7.56 -5.56 0.34
N PRO A 86 -7.16 -5.23 -0.88
CA PRO A 86 -8.06 -4.58 -1.83
C PRO A 86 -8.97 -5.57 -2.55
N VAL A 87 -8.73 -6.86 -2.39
CA VAL A 87 -9.51 -7.90 -3.08
C VAL A 87 -9.96 -8.98 -2.12
N ALA A 88 -11.07 -9.64 -2.46
CA ALA A 88 -11.54 -10.81 -1.74
C ALA A 88 -11.09 -12.07 -2.48
N GLY A 89 -10.72 -13.09 -1.73
CA GLY A 89 -10.32 -14.35 -2.34
C GLY A 89 -9.63 -15.28 -1.36
N THR A 90 -8.83 -16.19 -1.91
CA THR A 90 -8.07 -17.15 -1.13
C THR A 90 -6.60 -16.75 -1.15
N LEU A 91 -6.00 -16.69 0.03
CA LEU A 91 -4.58 -16.34 0.14
C LEU A 91 -3.74 -17.45 -0.47
N VAL A 92 -2.88 -17.08 -1.41
CA VAL A 92 -1.97 -18.01 -2.08
C VAL A 92 -0.61 -17.97 -1.42
N GLU A 93 -0.10 -16.78 -1.16
CA GLU A 93 1.24 -16.63 -0.63
C GLU A 93 1.41 -15.31 0.09
N LEU A 94 2.12 -15.32 1.21
CA LEU A 94 2.63 -14.11 1.86
C LEU A 94 4.10 -14.00 1.50
N ASN A 95 4.59 -12.80 1.23
CA ASN A 95 5.96 -12.62 0.76
C ASN A 95 6.97 -12.98 1.86
N PRO A 96 7.72 -14.08 1.71
CA PRO A 96 8.68 -14.49 2.74
C PRO A 96 9.87 -13.54 2.86
N LEU A 97 10.17 -12.78 1.82
CA LEU A 97 11.27 -11.82 1.85
C LEU A 97 11.10 -10.78 2.94
N LEU A 98 9.86 -10.34 3.19
CA LEU A 98 9.62 -9.27 4.14
C LEU A 98 9.90 -9.68 5.60
N LYS A 99 9.98 -10.97 5.88
CA LYS A 99 10.37 -11.44 7.20
C LYS A 99 11.87 -11.38 7.39
N ARG A 100 12.63 -11.51 6.30
CA ARG A 100 14.09 -11.48 6.35
C ARG A 100 14.65 -10.10 6.04
N ALA A 101 13.98 -9.39 5.15
CA ALA A 101 14.43 -8.08 4.69
C ALA A 101 13.24 -7.13 4.59
N PRO A 102 12.66 -6.74 5.72
CA PRO A 102 11.45 -5.90 5.71
C PRO A 102 11.64 -4.55 5.05
N HIS A 103 12.86 -4.06 4.94
CA HIS A 103 13.13 -2.80 4.25
C HIS A 103 12.73 -2.84 2.77
N ALA A 104 12.62 -4.03 2.17
CA ALA A 104 12.19 -4.16 0.78
C ALA A 104 10.77 -3.59 0.59
N LEU A 105 9.95 -3.60 1.62
CA LEU A 105 8.61 -3.04 1.58
C LEU A 105 8.65 -1.56 1.21
N LEU A 106 9.61 -0.82 1.73
CA LEU A 106 9.75 0.61 1.47
C LEU A 106 10.67 0.91 0.29
N ALA A 107 11.68 0.09 0.09
CA ALA A 107 12.64 0.30 -1.00
C ALA A 107 12.09 -0.07 -2.37
N GLN A 108 11.31 -1.13 -2.42
CA GLN A 108 10.76 -1.65 -3.68
C GLN A 108 9.29 -2.05 -3.50
N PRO A 109 8.43 -1.10 -3.14
CA PRO A 109 7.03 -1.44 -2.81
C PRO A 109 6.26 -2.03 -3.99
N TYR A 110 6.66 -1.74 -5.22
CA TYR A 110 5.99 -2.24 -6.41
C TYR A 110 6.70 -3.45 -7.03
N GLY A 111 7.82 -3.85 -6.48
CA GLY A 111 8.60 -4.97 -6.96
C GLY A 111 8.73 -6.02 -5.88
N ARG A 112 9.95 -6.25 -5.41
CA ARG A 112 10.24 -7.31 -4.45
C ARG A 112 9.54 -7.13 -3.09
N GLY A 113 9.05 -5.94 -2.80
CA GLY A 113 8.37 -5.63 -1.54
C GLY A 113 6.86 -5.89 -1.55
N TRP A 114 6.34 -6.68 -2.48
CA TRP A 114 4.92 -7.04 -2.48
C TRP A 114 4.58 -7.75 -1.15
N VAL A 115 3.31 -7.65 -0.75
CA VAL A 115 2.87 -8.18 0.55
C VAL A 115 2.24 -9.56 0.44
N ALA A 116 1.29 -9.73 -0.46
CA ALA A 116 0.54 -10.99 -0.56
C ALA A 116 0.08 -11.24 -1.99
N ARG A 117 -0.18 -12.52 -2.28
CA ARG A 117 -0.82 -12.93 -3.52
C ARG A 117 -2.10 -13.65 -3.17
N ILE A 118 -3.17 -13.26 -3.83
CA ILE A 118 -4.52 -13.71 -3.51
C ILE A 118 -5.20 -14.18 -4.79
N SER A 119 -5.76 -15.40 -4.75
CA SER A 119 -6.58 -15.88 -5.84
C SER A 119 -7.90 -15.10 -5.75
N ALA A 120 -8.11 -14.15 -6.65
CA ALA A 120 -9.25 -13.24 -6.58
C ALA A 120 -10.56 -13.97 -6.85
N ARG A 121 -11.56 -13.75 -6.00
CA ARG A 121 -12.87 -14.38 -6.17
C ARG A 121 -13.66 -13.66 -7.25
N CYS A 122 -13.60 -12.35 -7.26
CA CYS A 122 -14.32 -11.55 -8.24
C CYS A 122 -13.55 -10.23 -8.47
N TRP A 123 -12.55 -10.30 -9.33
CA TRP A 123 -11.69 -9.15 -9.60
C TRP A 123 -12.48 -7.94 -10.10
N GLU A 124 -13.44 -8.16 -11.03
CA GLU A 124 -14.19 -7.07 -11.62
C GLU A 124 -14.96 -6.27 -10.56
N ARG A 125 -15.51 -6.97 -9.59
CA ARG A 125 -16.25 -6.29 -8.52
C ARG A 125 -15.30 -5.48 -7.64
N ASP A 126 -14.16 -6.06 -7.29
CA ASP A 126 -13.22 -5.40 -6.40
C ASP A 126 -12.47 -4.26 -7.10
N GLU A 127 -12.17 -4.44 -8.38
CA GLU A 127 -11.52 -3.40 -9.18
C GLU A 127 -12.38 -2.15 -9.27
N ALA A 128 -13.71 -2.31 -9.25
CA ALA A 128 -14.61 -1.18 -9.31
C ALA A 128 -14.42 -0.20 -8.14
N GLY A 129 -13.87 -0.68 -7.03
CA GLY A 129 -13.57 0.17 -5.87
C GLY A 129 -12.17 0.77 -5.90
N MET A 130 -11.39 0.46 -6.93
CA MET A 130 -10.02 0.94 -7.06
C MET A 130 -9.92 1.99 -8.15
N VAL A 131 -8.79 2.68 -8.22
CA VAL A 131 -8.58 3.73 -9.21
C VAL A 131 -7.25 3.52 -9.94
N SER A 132 -7.11 4.21 -11.08
CA SER A 132 -5.88 4.17 -11.85
C SER A 132 -4.76 4.93 -11.13
N ALA A 133 -3.52 4.74 -11.57
CA ALA A 133 -2.39 5.50 -11.06
C ALA A 133 -2.61 7.00 -11.21
N ARG A 134 -3.17 7.42 -12.34
CA ARG A 134 -3.42 8.83 -12.61
C ARG A 134 -4.43 9.43 -11.62
N ALA A 135 -5.51 8.69 -11.36
CA ALA A 135 -6.53 9.16 -10.41
C ALA A 135 -5.99 9.17 -8.98
N TYR A 136 -5.20 8.15 -8.64
CA TYR A 136 -4.58 8.09 -7.33
C TYR A 136 -3.63 9.27 -7.12
N ARG A 137 -2.84 9.63 -8.14
CA ARG A 137 -1.93 10.77 -8.05
C ARG A 137 -2.68 12.08 -7.77
N LYS A 138 -3.84 12.25 -8.39
CA LYS A 138 -4.66 13.44 -8.14
C LYS A 138 -5.13 13.50 -6.69
N ILE A 139 -5.48 12.35 -6.12
CA ILE A 139 -5.91 12.29 -4.73
C ILE A 139 -4.75 12.66 -3.82
N LEU A 140 -3.55 12.12 -4.08
CA LEU A 140 -2.37 12.46 -3.30
C LEU A 140 -2.02 13.94 -3.40
N ASP A 141 -2.10 14.51 -4.58
CA ASP A 141 -1.82 15.94 -4.78
C ASP A 141 -2.81 16.80 -4.00
N GLY A 142 -4.07 16.41 -3.98
CA GLY A 142 -5.09 17.12 -3.23
C GLY A 142 -4.83 17.10 -1.73
N ASP A 143 -4.48 15.94 -1.21
CA ASP A 143 -4.20 15.81 0.23
C ASP A 143 -2.97 16.60 0.63
N LEU A 144 -1.90 16.53 -0.16
CA LEU A 144 -0.67 17.25 0.13
C LEU A 144 -0.86 18.77 0.01
N ALA A 145 -1.64 19.22 -0.98
CA ALA A 145 -1.90 20.65 -1.16
C ALA A 145 -2.67 21.24 0.01
N LEU A 146 -3.48 20.42 0.70
CA LEU A 146 -4.24 20.86 1.85
C LEU A 146 -3.49 20.66 3.17
N GLY A 147 -2.23 20.21 3.10
CA GLY A 147 -1.40 19.96 4.27
C GLY A 147 -1.87 18.78 5.09
N ARG A 148 -2.63 17.88 4.48
CA ARG A 148 -3.08 16.69 5.19
C ARG A 148 -1.99 15.63 5.25
N GLU A 149 -1.94 14.95 6.37
CA GLU A 149 -1.10 13.76 6.45
C GLU A 149 -1.75 12.67 5.62
N PHE A 150 -0.96 11.70 5.18
CA PHE A 150 -1.52 10.60 4.44
C PHE A 150 -2.49 9.83 5.32
N CYS A 151 -3.72 9.69 4.84
CA CYS A 151 -4.75 8.98 5.55
C CYS A 151 -4.81 7.56 5.02
N PHE A 152 -4.53 6.60 5.87
CA PHE A 152 -4.56 5.19 5.50
C PHE A 152 -5.93 4.56 5.79
N GLY A 153 -6.98 5.39 5.84
CA GLY A 153 -8.35 4.90 5.90
C GLY A 153 -8.65 3.99 7.07
N GLY A 154 -8.18 4.30 8.23
CA GLY A 154 -8.33 3.42 9.36
C GLY A 154 -7.26 2.34 9.44
N ALA A 155 -6.34 2.32 8.47
CA ALA A 155 -5.23 1.38 8.51
C ALA A 155 -4.17 1.78 9.54
N LEU A 156 -4.09 3.10 9.83
CA LEU A 156 -3.13 3.58 10.82
C LEU A 156 -3.63 3.23 12.22
N LEU A 157 -2.86 2.45 12.92
CA LEU A 157 -3.21 2.02 14.27
C LEU A 157 -2.37 2.75 15.32
N ALA A 158 -2.85 2.74 16.56
CA ALA A 158 -2.06 3.28 17.65
C ALA A 158 -0.77 2.46 17.80
N PRO A 159 0.32 3.08 18.27
CA PRO A 159 1.54 2.34 18.52
C PRO A 159 1.29 1.15 19.44
N ARG A 160 1.96 0.04 19.20
CA ARG A 160 1.83 -1.11 20.06
C ARG A 160 2.37 -0.76 21.44
N PRO A 161 1.69 -1.17 22.50
CA PRO A 161 2.27 -1.01 23.83
C PRO A 161 3.50 -1.90 23.92
N ALA A 162 4.45 -1.48 24.73
CA ALA A 162 5.66 -2.26 24.94
C ALA A 162 5.26 -3.64 25.46
N ALA A 163 5.97 -4.65 24.98
CA ALA A 163 5.70 -6.00 25.42
C ALA A 163 6.02 -6.10 26.91
N ALA A 164 5.08 -6.58 27.64
CA ALA A 164 5.24 -6.71 29.07
C ALA A 164 6.07 -7.96 29.42
#